data_e7a92a2a220afda90416b477d304ebc5
#
_entry.id   e7a92a2a220afda90416b477d304ebc5
#
_cell.length_a   1.000
_cell.length_b   1.000
_cell.length_c   1.000
_cell.angle_alpha   90.00
_cell.angle_beta   90.00
_cell.angle_gamma   90.00
#
_symmetry.space_group_name_H-M   'P 1'
#
loop_
_entity.id
_entity.type
_entity.pdbx_description
1 polymer ?
#
loop_
_entity_poly.entity_id
_entity_poly.type
_entity_poly.pdbx_seq_one_letter_code
_entity_poly.pdbx_strand_id
1 'polypeptide(L)'
;MSNQRHRVLGTLLAHIMSEPAFNVLRTKEQLGYIVSCSRWTLSGDSQFGLRVVVQSERGTGYLEERVEAFLVTMDSKLEEMDTEEFNDFKRGLQHRWREPPKNLGEEASKHWQQIDSGFLDFLRCELPRIYVCLAHARDSLGKRRPP
;
A
#
# COMPACT_ATOMS: atom_id res chain seq x y z
N MET A 1 -14.15 -2.23 -14.04
CA MET A 1 -13.90 -0.93 -13.35
C MET A 1 -13.68 -1.07 -11.83
N SER A 2 -14.37 -1.98 -11.11
CA SER A 2 -14.19 -2.17 -9.65
C SER A 2 -12.76 -2.58 -9.25
N ASN A 3 -12.15 -3.48 -10.00
CA ASN A 3 -10.84 -4.04 -9.68
C ASN A 3 -9.69 -3.01 -9.68
N GLN A 4 -9.67 -2.09 -10.65
CA GLN A 4 -8.64 -1.05 -10.73
C GLN A 4 -8.72 -0.06 -9.54
N ARG A 5 -9.94 0.30 -9.11
CA ARG A 5 -10.15 1.17 -7.96
C ARG A 5 -9.60 0.53 -6.68
N HIS A 6 -9.92 -0.73 -6.43
CA HIS A 6 -9.43 -1.46 -5.25
C HIS A 6 -7.89 -1.57 -5.25
N ARG A 7 -7.27 -1.80 -6.42
CA ARG A 7 -5.80 -1.84 -6.56
C ARG A 7 -5.15 -0.51 -6.18
N VAL A 8 -5.74 0.61 -6.61
CA VAL A 8 -5.24 1.96 -6.29
C VAL A 8 -5.40 2.24 -4.79
N LEU A 9 -6.53 1.90 -4.20
CA LEU A 9 -6.79 2.06 -2.77
C LEU A 9 -5.81 1.24 -1.91
N GLY A 10 -5.58 -0.03 -2.27
CA GLY A 10 -4.59 -0.87 -1.58
C GLY A 10 -3.16 -0.34 -1.69
N THR A 11 -2.81 0.30 -2.82
CA THR A 11 -1.50 0.94 -2.98
C THR A 11 -1.39 2.19 -2.12
N LEU A 12 -2.44 3.00 -2.04
CA LEU A 12 -2.48 4.18 -1.18
C LEU A 12 -2.40 3.80 0.29
N LEU A 13 -3.16 2.79 0.71
CA LEU A 13 -3.11 2.27 2.08
C LEU A 13 -1.70 1.79 2.44
N ALA A 14 -1.07 0.97 1.58
CA ALA A 14 0.29 0.52 1.79
C ALA A 14 1.29 1.69 1.85
N HIS A 15 1.08 2.74 1.06
CA HIS A 15 1.91 3.95 1.09
C HIS A 15 1.78 4.70 2.42
N ILE A 16 0.55 4.89 2.93
CA ILE A 16 0.28 5.53 4.23
C ILE A 16 0.90 4.72 5.37
N MET A 17 0.80 3.38 5.32
CA MET A 17 1.25 2.49 6.40
C MET A 17 2.76 2.20 6.39
N SER A 18 3.44 2.41 5.28
CA SER A 18 4.85 2.01 5.10
C SER A 18 5.79 2.67 6.11
N GLU A 19 5.71 3.98 6.26
CA GLU A 19 6.55 4.73 7.21
C GLU A 19 6.18 4.45 8.67
N PRO A 20 4.90 4.50 9.09
CA PRO A 20 4.51 4.11 10.44
C PRO A 20 4.91 2.68 10.82
N ALA A 21 4.78 1.70 9.90
CA ALA A 21 5.21 0.33 10.17
C ALA A 21 6.71 0.25 10.47
N PHE A 22 7.53 0.94 9.67
CA PHE A 22 8.96 1.00 9.91
C PHE A 22 9.28 1.68 11.25
N ASN A 23 8.67 2.83 11.53
CA ASN A 23 8.93 3.60 12.74
C ASN A 23 8.50 2.86 14.00
N VAL A 24 7.33 2.23 14.00
CA VAL A 24 6.80 1.53 15.18
C VAL A 24 7.51 0.19 15.34
N LEU A 25 7.42 -0.70 14.35
CA LEU A 25 7.86 -2.09 14.52
C LEU A 25 9.38 -2.25 14.49
N ARG A 26 10.10 -1.42 13.69
CA ARG A 26 11.56 -1.50 13.61
C ARG A 26 12.25 -0.56 14.61
N THR A 27 11.86 0.74 14.63
CA THR A 27 12.62 1.74 15.39
C THR A 27 12.24 1.75 16.85
N LYS A 28 10.95 1.78 17.18
CA LYS A 28 10.48 1.84 18.57
C LYS A 28 10.50 0.48 19.26
N GLU A 29 9.93 -0.54 18.63
CA GLU A 29 9.79 -1.86 19.24
C GLU A 29 10.98 -2.79 18.96
N GLN A 30 11.81 -2.43 18.00
CA GLN A 30 13.01 -3.20 17.63
C GLN A 30 12.72 -4.68 17.39
N LEU A 31 11.63 -4.96 16.67
CA LEU A 31 11.18 -6.33 16.44
C LEU A 31 12.12 -7.10 15.51
N GLY A 32 12.78 -6.42 14.58
CA GLY A 32 13.70 -7.09 13.66
C GLY A 32 14.46 -6.13 12.74
N TYR A 33 15.39 -6.69 12.00
CA TYR A 33 16.25 -5.92 11.10
C TYR A 33 15.52 -5.49 9.83
N ILE A 34 14.71 -6.37 9.25
CA ILE A 34 13.88 -6.08 8.09
C ILE A 34 12.43 -5.97 8.54
N VAL A 35 11.86 -4.78 8.34
CA VAL A 35 10.42 -4.53 8.52
C VAL A 35 9.93 -3.80 7.28
N SER A 36 8.89 -4.33 6.66
CA SER A 36 8.25 -3.67 5.51
C SER A 36 6.74 -3.89 5.53
N CYS A 37 6.03 -2.86 5.07
CA CYS A 37 4.60 -2.92 4.81
C CYS A 37 4.36 -2.59 3.35
N SER A 38 3.73 -3.48 2.61
CA SER A 38 3.54 -3.35 1.17
C SER A 38 2.23 -3.98 0.71
N ARG A 39 1.78 -3.54 -0.45
CA ARG A 39 0.68 -4.22 -1.13
C ARG A 39 1.17 -5.57 -1.68
N TRP A 40 0.40 -6.60 -1.47
CA TRP A 40 0.61 -7.91 -2.06
C TRP A 40 -0.52 -8.27 -3.01
N THR A 41 -0.20 -8.89 -4.14
CA THR A 41 -1.16 -9.30 -5.16
C THR A 41 -0.94 -10.76 -5.46
N LEU A 42 -2.01 -11.54 -5.46
CA LEU A 42 -1.99 -12.93 -5.91
C LEU A 42 -1.98 -12.97 -7.43
N SER A 43 -1.04 -13.69 -8.01
CA SER A 43 -0.95 -13.89 -9.46
C SER A 43 -2.21 -14.57 -9.98
N GLY A 44 -2.75 -14.05 -11.07
CA GLY A 44 -3.94 -14.62 -11.74
C GLY A 44 -5.28 -14.29 -11.09
N ASP A 45 -5.31 -13.63 -9.92
CA ASP A 45 -6.54 -13.18 -9.27
C ASP A 45 -6.54 -11.65 -9.12
N SER A 46 -7.73 -11.10 -9.12
CA SER A 46 -7.94 -9.70 -8.80
C SER A 46 -7.81 -9.38 -7.31
N GLN A 47 -7.51 -10.35 -6.50
CA GLN A 47 -7.37 -10.20 -5.06
C GLN A 47 -6.00 -9.60 -4.69
N PHE A 48 -6.02 -8.69 -3.77
CA PHE A 48 -4.82 -8.09 -3.19
C PHE A 48 -5.05 -7.90 -1.69
N GLY A 49 -3.93 -7.84 -0.97
CA GLY A 49 -3.91 -7.59 0.47
C GLY A 49 -2.78 -6.66 0.85
N LEU A 50 -2.77 -6.30 2.11
CA LEU A 50 -1.64 -5.68 2.78
C LEU A 50 -0.74 -6.79 3.33
N ARG A 51 0.56 -6.70 3.06
CA ARG A 51 1.55 -7.62 3.59
C ARG A 51 2.52 -6.88 4.49
N VAL A 52 2.58 -7.30 5.75
CA VAL A 52 3.61 -6.88 6.70
C VAL A 52 4.65 -8.00 6.78
N VAL A 53 5.91 -7.66 6.63
CA VAL A 53 7.04 -8.60 6.75
C VAL A 53 7.93 -8.12 7.87
N VAL A 54 8.23 -9.02 8.80
CA VAL A 54 9.17 -8.79 9.91
C VAL A 54 10.16 -9.96 9.94
N GLN A 55 11.45 -9.67 9.73
CA GLN A 55 12.52 -10.64 9.92
C GLN A 55 13.09 -10.45 11.32
N SER A 56 12.92 -11.47 12.16
CA SER A 56 13.25 -11.39 13.58
C SER A 56 13.76 -12.73 14.10
N GLU A 57 14.49 -12.69 15.21
CA GLU A 57 14.86 -13.85 16.01
C GLU A 57 13.83 -14.15 17.12
N ARG A 58 12.82 -13.31 17.29
CA ARG A 58 11.77 -13.45 18.31
C ARG A 58 10.72 -14.48 17.89
N GLY A 59 10.01 -15.03 18.87
CA GLY A 59 8.94 -16.01 18.63
C GLY A 59 7.80 -15.45 17.77
N THR A 60 7.26 -16.28 16.89
CA THR A 60 6.23 -15.89 15.92
C THR A 60 4.95 -15.37 16.55
N GLY A 61 4.48 -15.99 17.65
CA GLY A 61 3.28 -15.53 18.37
C GLY A 61 3.43 -14.11 18.93
N TYR A 62 4.60 -13.78 19.48
CA TYR A 62 4.88 -12.43 19.94
C TYR A 62 4.88 -11.42 18.77
N LEU A 63 5.48 -11.79 17.64
CA LEU A 63 5.52 -10.91 16.47
C LEU A 63 4.12 -10.68 15.91
N GLU A 64 3.28 -11.71 15.86
CA GLU A 64 1.89 -11.62 15.44
C GLU A 64 1.10 -10.64 16.31
N GLU A 65 1.18 -10.80 17.65
CA GLU A 65 0.53 -9.88 18.60
C GLU A 65 0.96 -8.42 18.39
N ARG A 66 2.25 -8.17 18.16
CA ARG A 66 2.75 -6.80 17.93
C ARG A 66 2.29 -6.21 16.61
N VAL A 67 2.24 -7.03 15.55
CA VAL A 67 1.72 -6.60 14.24
C VAL A 67 0.22 -6.30 14.32
N GLU A 68 -0.55 -7.14 15.00
CA GLU A 68 -1.99 -6.89 15.21
C GLU A 68 -2.22 -5.60 16.03
N ALA A 69 -1.47 -5.37 17.09
CA ALA A 69 -1.55 -4.13 17.87
C ALA A 69 -1.22 -2.90 17.01
N PHE A 70 -0.21 -3.02 16.13
CA PHE A 70 0.11 -1.97 15.16
C PHE A 70 -1.05 -1.71 14.19
N LEU A 71 -1.70 -2.76 13.67
CA LEU A 71 -2.83 -2.61 12.74
C LEU A 71 -4.02 -1.92 13.40
N VAL A 72 -4.34 -2.24 14.65
CA VAL A 72 -5.38 -1.55 15.45
C VAL A 72 -5.05 -0.07 15.62
N THR A 73 -3.80 0.25 15.93
CA THR A 73 -3.35 1.64 16.06
C THR A 73 -3.48 2.40 14.73
N MET A 74 -3.16 1.74 13.61
CA MET A 74 -3.28 2.34 12.29
C MET A 74 -4.73 2.55 11.86
N ASP A 75 -5.65 1.67 12.25
CA ASP A 75 -7.09 1.84 12.00
C ASP A 75 -7.60 3.13 12.66
N SER A 76 -7.30 3.34 13.94
CA SER A 76 -7.63 4.57 14.66
C SER A 76 -6.99 5.81 14.02
N LYS A 77 -5.71 5.73 13.64
CA LYS A 77 -5.02 6.82 12.96
C LYS A 77 -5.65 7.19 11.61
N LEU A 78 -6.12 6.22 10.85
CA LEU A 78 -6.79 6.45 9.57
C LEU A 78 -8.16 7.13 9.74
N GLU A 79 -8.88 6.81 10.84
CA GLU A 79 -10.15 7.46 11.18
C GLU A 79 -9.95 8.93 11.58
N GLU A 80 -8.91 9.23 12.35
CA GLU A 80 -8.60 10.56 12.86
C GLU A 80 -7.85 11.45 11.85
N MET A 81 -7.35 10.85 10.77
CA MET A 81 -6.52 11.54 9.78
C MET A 81 -7.25 12.74 9.16
N ASP A 82 -6.60 13.89 9.16
CA ASP A 82 -7.13 15.09 8.53
C ASP A 82 -7.19 14.97 7.00
N THR A 83 -8.10 15.75 6.43
CA THR A 83 -8.30 15.79 4.96
C THR A 83 -7.05 16.28 4.23
N GLU A 84 -6.33 17.22 4.81
CA GLU A 84 -5.12 17.78 4.21
C GLU A 84 -3.99 16.75 4.22
N GLU A 85 -3.73 16.08 5.34
CA GLU A 85 -2.76 14.99 5.45
C GLU A 85 -3.07 13.86 4.46
N PHE A 86 -4.35 13.45 4.37
CA PHE A 86 -4.74 12.43 3.39
C PHE A 86 -4.51 12.86 1.93
N ASN A 87 -4.74 14.14 1.62
CA ASN A 87 -4.46 14.68 0.28
C ASN A 87 -2.95 14.74 0.00
N ASP A 88 -2.12 14.95 1.02
CA ASP A 88 -0.66 14.91 0.88
C ASP A 88 -0.17 13.53 0.51
N PHE A 89 -0.67 12.48 1.14
CA PHE A 89 -0.37 11.10 0.75
C PHE A 89 -0.81 10.81 -0.69
N LYS A 90 -1.97 11.30 -1.12
CA LYS A 90 -2.42 11.17 -2.52
C LYS A 90 -1.47 11.88 -3.48
N ARG A 91 -1.06 13.11 -3.17
CA ARG A 91 -0.11 13.89 -3.98
C ARG A 91 1.25 13.19 -4.08
N GLY A 92 1.77 12.68 -2.97
CA GLY A 92 3.03 11.92 -2.93
C GLY A 92 2.97 10.67 -3.82
N LEU A 93 1.89 9.89 -3.72
CA LEU A 93 1.69 8.71 -4.55
C LEU A 93 1.57 9.06 -6.04
N GLN A 94 0.85 10.15 -6.37
CA GLN A 94 0.73 10.64 -7.74
C GLN A 94 2.07 11.07 -8.31
N HIS A 95 2.88 11.80 -7.53
CA HIS A 95 4.22 12.22 -7.94
C HIS A 95 5.10 11.00 -8.26
N ARG A 96 5.10 10.00 -7.38
CA ARG A 96 5.84 8.76 -7.57
C ARG A 96 5.43 8.00 -8.83
N TRP A 97 4.15 8.01 -9.20
CA TRP A 97 3.68 7.34 -10.42
C TRP A 97 3.98 8.10 -11.71
N ARG A 98 4.19 9.42 -11.61
CA ARG A 98 4.60 10.27 -12.74
C ARG A 98 6.09 10.24 -13.00
N GLU A 99 6.88 9.79 -12.03
CA GLU A 99 8.32 9.72 -12.16
C GLU A 99 8.68 8.80 -13.34
N PRO A 100 9.37 9.32 -14.36
CA PRO A 100 9.79 8.51 -15.49
C PRO A 100 10.84 7.51 -15.05
N PRO A 101 10.94 6.33 -15.69
CA PRO A 101 12.00 5.39 -15.43
C PRO A 101 13.36 6.03 -15.72
N LYS A 102 14.34 5.81 -14.84
CA LYS A 102 15.67 6.43 -14.90
C LYS A 102 16.62 5.68 -15.84
N ASN A 103 16.31 4.45 -16.14
CA ASN A 103 17.12 3.60 -17.00
C ASN A 103 16.24 2.51 -17.67
N LEU A 104 16.82 1.86 -18.69
CA LEU A 104 16.15 0.80 -19.44
C LEU A 104 15.70 -0.38 -18.55
N GLY A 105 16.46 -0.71 -17.51
CA GLY A 105 16.11 -1.79 -16.58
C GLY A 105 14.85 -1.50 -15.80
N GLU A 106 14.67 -0.26 -15.33
CA GLU A 106 13.44 0.17 -14.64
C GLU A 106 12.24 0.16 -15.59
N GLU A 107 12.42 0.62 -16.83
CA GLU A 107 11.37 0.61 -17.85
C GLU A 107 10.95 -0.82 -18.21
N ALA A 108 11.92 -1.69 -18.48
CA ALA A 108 11.68 -3.10 -18.76
C ALA A 108 10.98 -3.79 -17.57
N SER A 109 11.43 -3.56 -16.35
CA SER A 109 10.82 -4.12 -15.14
C SER A 109 9.38 -3.67 -14.96
N LYS A 110 9.08 -2.41 -15.26
CA LYS A 110 7.72 -1.86 -15.20
C LYS A 110 6.78 -2.59 -16.16
N HIS A 111 7.21 -2.84 -17.39
CA HIS A 111 6.42 -3.57 -18.37
C HIS A 111 6.33 -5.05 -18.04
N TRP A 112 7.44 -5.67 -17.63
CA TRP A 112 7.48 -7.06 -17.24
C TRP A 112 6.52 -7.40 -16.10
N GLN A 113 6.44 -6.52 -15.09
CA GLN A 113 5.49 -6.69 -13.98
C GLN A 113 4.02 -6.75 -14.44
N GLN A 114 3.66 -6.05 -15.53
CA GLN A 114 2.31 -6.13 -16.08
C GLN A 114 2.05 -7.47 -16.76
N ILE A 115 3.06 -8.03 -17.41
CA ILE A 115 3.00 -9.35 -18.06
C ILE A 115 2.93 -10.45 -16.99
N ASP A 116 3.85 -10.44 -16.04
CA ASP A 116 3.97 -11.44 -14.98
C ASP A 116 2.72 -11.49 -14.08
N SER A 117 2.15 -10.34 -13.76
CA SER A 117 0.91 -10.25 -12.98
C SER A 117 -0.36 -10.62 -13.75
N GLY A 118 -0.29 -10.78 -15.08
CA GLY A 118 -1.42 -11.06 -15.95
C GLY A 118 -2.42 -9.90 -16.11
N PHE A 119 -2.12 -8.72 -15.55
CA PHE A 119 -3.04 -7.57 -15.65
C PHE A 119 -2.99 -6.86 -17.00
N LEU A 120 -1.84 -6.93 -17.69
CA LEU A 120 -1.58 -6.31 -19.01
C LEU A 120 -1.95 -4.82 -19.05
N ASP A 121 -1.85 -4.12 -17.92
CA ASP A 121 -2.22 -2.71 -17.75
C ASP A 121 -1.00 -1.82 -18.03
N PHE A 122 -0.60 -1.74 -19.29
CA PHE A 122 0.56 -0.95 -19.75
C PHE A 122 0.33 0.57 -19.65
N LEU A 123 -0.94 1.00 -19.61
CA LEU A 123 -1.33 2.40 -19.48
C LEU A 123 -1.55 2.85 -18.03
N ARG A 124 -1.05 2.07 -17.07
CA ARG A 124 -1.22 2.33 -15.63
C ARG A 124 -0.78 3.73 -15.19
N CYS A 125 0.09 4.38 -15.97
CA CYS A 125 0.58 5.73 -15.72
C CYS A 125 -0.29 6.80 -16.38
N GLU A 126 -1.34 6.45 -17.11
CA GLU A 126 -2.27 7.44 -17.64
C GLU A 126 -3.13 8.02 -16.52
N LEU A 127 -2.79 9.22 -16.18
CA LEU A 127 -3.20 10.03 -15.05
C LEU A 127 -4.72 10.19 -14.84
N PRO A 128 -5.59 10.30 -15.85
CA PRO A 128 -7.00 10.61 -15.61
C PRO A 128 -7.72 9.51 -14.82
N ARG A 129 -7.40 8.24 -15.07
CA ARG A 129 -8.05 7.10 -14.35
C ARG A 129 -7.64 7.00 -12.90
N ILE A 130 -6.37 7.32 -12.60
CA ILE A 130 -5.84 7.31 -11.23
C ILE A 130 -6.43 8.46 -10.41
N TYR A 131 -6.59 9.64 -11.00
CA TYR A 131 -7.21 10.79 -10.32
C TYR A 131 -8.65 10.52 -9.89
N VAL A 132 -9.46 9.94 -10.77
CA VAL A 132 -10.85 9.59 -10.45
C VAL A 132 -10.91 8.56 -9.32
N CYS A 133 -10.02 7.57 -9.32
CA CYS A 133 -9.96 6.57 -8.24
C CYS A 133 -9.54 7.19 -6.91
N LEU A 134 -8.58 8.10 -6.91
CA LEU A 134 -8.08 8.74 -5.68
C LEU A 134 -9.02 9.84 -5.17
N ALA A 135 -9.79 10.50 -6.02
CA ALA A 135 -10.75 11.52 -5.60
C ALA A 135 -11.82 10.96 -4.64
N HIS A 136 -12.20 9.70 -4.81
CA HIS A 136 -13.22 9.03 -3.99
C HIS A 136 -12.62 8.05 -2.95
N ALA A 137 -11.31 8.13 -2.69
CA ALA A 137 -10.63 7.16 -1.84
C ALA A 137 -11.14 7.20 -0.39
N ARG A 138 -11.37 8.39 0.17
CA ARG A 138 -11.82 8.56 1.56
C ARG A 138 -13.18 7.92 1.82
N ASP A 139 -14.14 8.09 0.89
CA ASP A 139 -15.48 7.50 1.01
C ASP A 139 -15.47 5.97 1.02
N SER A 140 -14.37 5.39 0.55
CA SER A 140 -14.21 3.94 0.40
C SER A 140 -13.47 3.29 1.56
N LEU A 141 -12.50 4.00 2.17
CA LEU A 141 -11.77 3.52 3.34
C LEU A 141 -12.62 3.60 4.61
N GLY A 142 -13.51 4.60 4.72
CA GLY A 142 -14.43 4.78 5.86
C GLY A 142 -15.68 3.89 5.84
N LYS A 143 -15.97 3.18 4.75
CA LYS A 143 -17.10 2.24 4.70
C LYS A 143 -16.64 0.86 5.15
N ARG A 144 -16.64 0.62 6.46
CA ARG A 144 -16.57 -0.74 7.00
C ARG A 144 -17.77 -1.53 6.48
N ARG A 145 -17.56 -2.76 6.00
CA ARG A 145 -18.66 -3.71 5.86
C ARG A 145 -19.17 -4.02 7.27
N PRO A 146 -20.46 -3.97 7.53
CA PRO A 146 -21.01 -4.48 8.78
C PRO A 146 -20.63 -5.96 8.92
N PRO A 147 -20.52 -6.45 10.16
CA PRO A 147 -20.16 -7.82 10.47
C PRO A 147 -21.10 -8.84 9.84
#